data_0aaf143119486ccaec062fbab376695a
#
_entry.id   0aaf143119486ccaec062fbab376695a
#
_cell.length_a   1.000
_cell.length_b   1.000
_cell.length_c   1.000
_cell.angle_alpha   90.00
_cell.angle_beta   90.00
_cell.angle_gamma   90.00
#
_symmetry.space_group_name_H-M   'P 1'
#
loop_
_entity.id
_entity.type
_entity.pdbx_description
1 polymer ?
#
loop_
_entity_poly.entity_id
_entity_poly.type
_entity_poly.pdbx_seq_one_letter_code
_entity_poly.pdbx_strand_id
1 'polypeptide(L)'
;PVRAVVDENVDDQALYIQMQRENRGRSNLSAWEQGVSYHKALNEGLFPSARRLAEQIGLDHSNVAKALRVAELPQEIVGAFRSPVDIQFRWAVALDKAYQQDPDAVLSAARLLAGRAPKPAAAEVFRSLTEAVSAKGKPKAKEASRAFVIADGKKGVIRAGKGGAVTVELPRGVLPQARWEAFETALQKLLSDLPEAP
;
A
#
# COMPACT_ATOMS: atom_id res chain seq x y z
N PRO A 1 37.49 -31.27 -14.16
CA PRO A 1 38.38 -30.14 -14.15
C PRO A 1 37.55 -28.87 -14.43
N VAL A 2 37.63 -27.88 -13.53
CA VAL A 2 37.03 -26.56 -13.70
C VAL A 2 38.12 -25.65 -14.27
N ARG A 3 37.81 -24.91 -15.35
CA ARG A 3 38.68 -23.87 -15.83
C ARG A 3 38.40 -22.59 -15.01
N ALA A 4 39.40 -22.12 -14.29
CA ALA A 4 39.34 -20.84 -13.57
C ALA A 4 40.35 -19.88 -14.21
N VAL A 5 39.96 -18.61 -14.36
CA VAL A 5 40.84 -17.51 -14.70
C VAL A 5 41.02 -16.72 -13.41
N VAL A 6 42.27 -16.57 -12.98
CA VAL A 6 42.62 -15.78 -11.81
C VAL A 6 43.16 -14.44 -12.32
N ASP A 7 42.56 -13.33 -11.91
CA ASP A 7 43.01 -11.99 -12.21
C ASP A 7 43.40 -11.35 -10.86
N GLU A 8 44.70 -11.08 -10.68
CA GLU A 8 45.27 -10.58 -9.42
C GLU A 8 45.22 -9.04 -9.31
N ASN A 9 44.81 -8.34 -10.35
CA ASN A 9 44.84 -6.86 -10.44
C ASN A 9 43.43 -6.23 -10.50
N VAL A 10 42.42 -6.91 -10.00
CA VAL A 10 41.04 -6.41 -9.99
C VAL A 10 40.77 -5.71 -8.66
N ASP A 11 40.44 -4.43 -8.70
CA ASP A 11 39.95 -3.71 -7.53
C ASP A 11 38.50 -4.10 -7.17
N ASP A 12 38.07 -3.77 -5.96
CA ASP A 12 36.75 -4.14 -5.46
C ASP A 12 35.61 -3.58 -6.32
N GLN A 13 35.81 -2.40 -6.94
CA GLN A 13 34.84 -1.79 -7.84
C GLN A 13 34.72 -2.59 -9.14
N ALA A 14 35.84 -2.95 -9.76
CA ALA A 14 35.86 -3.75 -10.98
C ALA A 14 35.28 -5.15 -10.73
N LEU A 15 35.64 -5.77 -9.59
CA LEU A 15 35.07 -7.06 -9.17
C LEU A 15 33.55 -6.98 -9.02
N TYR A 16 33.04 -5.94 -8.36
CA TYR A 16 31.61 -5.72 -8.21
C TYR A 16 30.88 -5.57 -9.56
N ILE A 17 31.46 -4.78 -10.47
CA ILE A 17 30.91 -4.58 -11.81
C ILE A 17 30.85 -5.91 -12.58
N GLN A 18 31.91 -6.71 -12.50
CA GLN A 18 31.98 -8.01 -13.17
C GLN A 18 30.95 -8.98 -12.59
N MET A 19 30.82 -9.06 -11.27
CA MET A 19 29.82 -9.84 -10.57
C MET A 19 28.38 -9.45 -11.01
N GLN A 20 28.10 -8.14 -11.10
CA GLN A 20 26.78 -7.66 -11.53
C GLN A 20 26.47 -8.02 -12.99
N ARG A 21 27.47 -7.99 -13.86
CA ARG A 21 27.33 -8.39 -15.27
C ARG A 21 27.06 -9.89 -15.40
N GLU A 22 27.75 -10.72 -14.63
CA GLU A 22 27.59 -12.16 -14.62
C GLU A 22 26.21 -12.55 -14.07
N ASN A 23 25.80 -11.97 -12.95
CA ASN A 23 24.50 -12.22 -12.33
C ASN A 23 23.33 -11.85 -13.24
N ARG A 24 23.49 -10.82 -14.08
CA ARG A 24 22.47 -10.43 -15.08
C ARG A 24 22.23 -11.51 -16.13
N GLY A 25 23.24 -12.29 -16.45
CA GLY A 25 23.13 -13.39 -17.41
C GLY A 25 22.54 -14.68 -16.84
N ARG A 26 22.57 -14.87 -15.53
CA ARG A 26 22.24 -16.15 -14.87
C ARG A 26 20.86 -16.21 -14.22
N SER A 27 20.41 -15.13 -13.62
CA SER A 27 19.09 -15.11 -12.96
C SER A 27 18.59 -13.67 -12.80
N ASN A 28 17.27 -13.53 -12.92
CA ASN A 28 16.63 -12.26 -12.62
C ASN A 28 16.58 -12.07 -11.10
N LEU A 29 17.59 -11.39 -10.53
CA LEU A 29 17.52 -10.90 -9.16
C LEU A 29 16.24 -10.07 -8.96
N SER A 30 15.57 -10.26 -7.85
CA SER A 30 14.41 -9.46 -7.47
C SER A 30 14.81 -7.99 -7.24
N ALA A 31 13.83 -7.10 -7.25
CA ALA A 31 14.05 -5.69 -6.95
C ALA A 31 14.71 -5.47 -5.58
N TRP A 32 14.31 -6.28 -4.60
CA TRP A 32 14.85 -6.22 -3.26
C TRP A 32 16.32 -6.67 -3.19
N GLU A 33 16.66 -7.83 -3.79
CA GLU A 33 18.04 -8.33 -3.83
C GLU A 33 18.98 -7.38 -4.54
N GLN A 34 18.55 -6.81 -5.68
CA GLN A 34 19.32 -5.80 -6.39
C GLN A 34 19.51 -4.55 -5.52
N GLY A 35 18.45 -4.05 -4.90
CA GLY A 35 18.50 -2.89 -4.03
C GLY A 35 19.44 -3.06 -2.85
N VAL A 36 19.40 -4.20 -2.17
CA VAL A 36 20.32 -4.53 -1.06
C VAL A 36 21.77 -4.55 -1.54
N SER A 37 22.04 -5.17 -2.70
CA SER A 37 23.37 -5.21 -3.30
C SER A 37 23.87 -3.80 -3.64
N TYR A 38 23.04 -2.96 -4.25
CA TYR A 38 23.41 -1.58 -4.61
C TYR A 38 23.63 -0.71 -3.38
N HIS A 39 22.76 -0.85 -2.37
CA HIS A 39 22.88 -0.13 -1.11
C HIS A 39 24.20 -0.47 -0.39
N LYS A 40 24.54 -1.77 -0.37
CA LYS A 40 25.82 -2.23 0.18
C LYS A 40 27.01 -1.59 -0.54
N ALA A 41 27.03 -1.65 -1.88
CA ALA A 41 28.14 -1.10 -2.68
C ALA A 41 28.31 0.43 -2.50
N LEU A 42 27.20 1.16 -2.32
CA LEU A 42 27.26 2.61 -2.05
C LEU A 42 27.74 2.89 -0.63
N ASN A 43 27.30 2.14 0.38
CA ASN A 43 27.72 2.31 1.76
C ASN A 43 29.18 1.94 2.00
N GLU A 44 29.71 0.96 1.27
CA GLU A 44 31.13 0.58 1.30
C GLU A 44 32.01 1.55 0.50
N GLY A 45 31.40 2.58 -0.13
CA GLY A 45 32.14 3.61 -0.87
C GLY A 45 32.69 3.13 -2.21
N LEU A 46 32.26 1.97 -2.73
CA LEU A 46 32.69 1.47 -4.03
C LEU A 46 32.29 2.42 -5.17
N PHE A 47 31.19 3.15 -4.99
CA PHE A 47 30.71 4.14 -5.94
C PHE A 47 30.31 5.43 -5.22
N PRO A 48 30.64 6.61 -5.79
CA PRO A 48 30.34 7.90 -5.14
C PRO A 48 28.85 8.27 -5.20
N SER A 49 28.06 7.60 -6.03
CA SER A 49 26.62 7.85 -6.17
C SER A 49 25.92 6.73 -6.92
N ALA A 50 24.58 6.62 -6.72
CA ALA A 50 23.72 5.69 -7.46
C ALA A 50 23.78 5.91 -8.98
N ARG A 51 23.99 7.14 -9.43
CA ARG A 51 24.14 7.45 -10.84
C ARG A 51 25.42 6.84 -11.41
N ARG A 52 26.55 7.00 -10.71
CA ARG A 52 27.83 6.40 -11.12
C ARG A 52 27.79 4.88 -11.07
N LEU A 53 27.16 4.31 -10.06
CA LEU A 53 26.92 2.89 -10.00
C LEU A 53 26.15 2.42 -11.26
N ALA A 54 25.02 3.07 -11.60
CA ALA A 54 24.19 2.72 -12.76
C ALA A 54 25.02 2.77 -14.08
N GLU A 55 25.76 3.85 -14.29
CA GLU A 55 26.63 4.04 -15.45
C GLU A 55 27.65 2.89 -15.58
N GLN A 56 28.34 2.54 -14.49
CA GLN A 56 29.40 1.54 -14.49
C GLN A 56 28.89 0.11 -14.70
N ILE A 57 27.72 -0.22 -14.09
CA ILE A 57 27.13 -1.53 -14.30
C ILE A 57 26.29 -1.60 -15.58
N GLY A 58 26.15 -0.50 -16.34
CA GLY A 58 25.43 -0.45 -17.61
C GLY A 58 23.91 -0.60 -17.46
N LEU A 59 23.32 0.04 -16.42
CA LEU A 59 21.89 0.10 -16.18
C LEU A 59 21.37 1.53 -16.26
N ASP A 60 20.06 1.63 -16.52
CA ASP A 60 19.39 2.91 -16.40
C ASP A 60 19.30 3.34 -14.93
N HIS A 61 19.62 4.61 -14.66
CA HIS A 61 19.60 5.18 -13.32
C HIS A 61 18.23 5.03 -12.63
N SER A 62 17.14 5.10 -13.40
CA SER A 62 15.79 4.95 -12.83
C SER A 62 15.55 3.55 -12.28
N ASN A 63 16.13 2.53 -12.87
CA ASN A 63 16.02 1.15 -12.40
C ASN A 63 16.83 0.95 -11.11
N VAL A 64 18.05 1.47 -11.05
CA VAL A 64 18.87 1.47 -9.82
C VAL A 64 18.15 2.22 -8.69
N ALA A 65 17.62 3.41 -8.98
CA ALA A 65 16.87 4.19 -8.00
C ALA A 65 15.61 3.46 -7.47
N LYS A 66 14.88 2.73 -8.33
CA LYS A 66 13.73 1.91 -7.90
C LYS A 66 14.15 0.76 -6.99
N ALA A 67 15.26 0.08 -7.33
CA ALA A 67 15.78 -1.01 -6.50
C ALA A 67 16.22 -0.49 -5.12
N LEU A 68 16.94 0.61 -5.06
CA LEU A 68 17.35 1.25 -3.81
C LEU A 68 16.14 1.61 -2.93
N ARG A 69 15.08 2.21 -3.50
CA ARG A 69 13.84 2.50 -2.76
C ARG A 69 13.19 1.26 -2.17
N VAL A 70 13.25 0.12 -2.87
CA VAL A 70 12.72 -1.14 -2.32
C VAL A 70 13.55 -1.60 -1.13
N ALA A 71 14.89 -1.49 -1.21
CA ALA A 71 15.79 -1.87 -0.11
C ALA A 71 15.69 -0.93 1.11
N GLU A 72 15.31 0.32 0.89
CA GLU A 72 15.13 1.35 1.94
C GLU A 72 13.75 1.28 2.62
N LEU A 73 12.83 0.43 2.15
CA LEU A 73 11.53 0.26 2.80
C LEU A 73 11.68 -0.25 4.24
N PRO A 74 10.88 0.27 5.17
CA PRO A 74 10.85 -0.24 6.55
C PRO A 74 10.65 -1.75 6.64
N GLN A 75 11.29 -2.37 7.60
CA GLN A 75 11.24 -3.81 7.84
C GLN A 75 9.80 -4.33 8.00
N GLU A 76 8.91 -3.55 8.61
CA GLU A 76 7.50 -3.87 8.78
C GLU A 76 6.79 -3.99 7.43
N ILE A 77 7.10 -3.09 6.48
CA ILE A 77 6.53 -3.13 5.12
C ILE A 77 7.03 -4.38 4.40
N VAL A 78 8.34 -4.62 4.43
CA VAL A 78 8.94 -5.82 3.82
C VAL A 78 8.38 -7.10 4.46
N GLY A 79 8.25 -7.12 5.79
CA GLY A 79 7.69 -8.24 6.55
C GLY A 79 6.21 -8.55 6.31
N ALA A 80 5.45 -7.62 5.73
CA ALA A 80 4.06 -7.85 5.32
C ALA A 80 3.95 -8.79 4.10
N PHE A 81 4.96 -8.83 3.24
CA PHE A 81 5.03 -9.76 2.13
C PHE A 81 5.43 -11.18 2.60
N ARG A 82 5.12 -12.20 1.81
CA ARG A 82 5.55 -13.58 2.10
C ARG A 82 7.06 -13.69 2.06
N SER A 83 7.65 -13.06 1.05
CA SER A 83 9.09 -12.95 0.85
C SER A 83 9.43 -11.56 0.34
N PRO A 84 10.58 -10.97 0.71
CA PRO A 84 11.05 -9.70 0.16
C PRO A 84 11.19 -9.72 -1.36
N VAL A 85 11.48 -10.89 -1.95
CA VAL A 85 11.64 -11.06 -3.40
C VAL A 85 10.33 -10.90 -4.18
N ASP A 86 9.17 -10.94 -3.49
CA ASP A 86 7.87 -10.72 -4.09
C ASP A 86 7.59 -9.24 -4.39
N ILE A 87 8.41 -8.31 -3.86
CA ILE A 87 8.25 -6.87 -4.06
C ILE A 87 8.75 -6.50 -5.45
N GLN A 88 7.84 -6.02 -6.30
CA GLN A 88 8.14 -5.72 -7.69
C GLN A 88 8.68 -4.30 -7.88
N PHE A 89 9.60 -4.09 -8.84
CA PHE A 89 10.15 -2.79 -9.21
C PHE A 89 9.08 -1.70 -9.45
N ARG A 90 7.99 -2.07 -10.13
CA ARG A 90 6.89 -1.14 -10.44
C ARG A 90 6.16 -0.62 -9.21
N TRP A 91 6.29 -1.28 -8.07
CA TRP A 91 5.63 -0.89 -6.81
C TRP A 91 6.47 0.06 -5.96
N ALA A 92 7.78 0.13 -6.21
CA ALA A 92 8.73 0.89 -5.40
C ALA A 92 8.28 2.34 -5.16
N VAL A 93 7.96 3.06 -6.23
CA VAL A 93 7.57 4.48 -6.15
C VAL A 93 6.25 4.67 -5.39
N ALA A 94 5.27 3.78 -5.61
CA ALA A 94 3.97 3.88 -4.97
C ALA A 94 4.04 3.54 -3.47
N LEU A 95 4.82 2.52 -3.09
CA LEU A 95 5.05 2.15 -1.69
C LEU A 95 5.80 3.25 -0.93
N ASP A 96 6.88 3.75 -1.52
CA ASP A 96 7.64 4.86 -0.95
C ASP A 96 6.75 6.09 -0.77
N LYS A 97 6.01 6.51 -1.81
CA LYS A 97 5.07 7.62 -1.72
C LYS A 97 4.01 7.42 -0.64
N ALA A 98 3.44 6.24 -0.53
CA ALA A 98 2.45 5.92 0.49
C ALA A 98 3.08 6.05 1.89
N TYR A 99 4.26 5.50 2.09
CA TYR A 99 4.98 5.60 3.35
C TYR A 99 5.33 7.04 3.72
N GLN A 100 5.84 7.84 2.78
CA GLN A 100 6.14 9.26 3.01
C GLN A 100 4.88 10.09 3.34
N GLN A 101 3.74 9.74 2.77
CA GLN A 101 2.49 10.47 2.96
C GLN A 101 1.85 10.20 4.34
N ASP A 102 1.85 8.97 4.83
CA ASP A 102 1.35 8.57 6.13
C ASP A 102 2.06 7.32 6.67
N PRO A 103 3.24 7.51 7.29
CA PRO A 103 4.02 6.40 7.84
C PRO A 103 3.22 5.53 8.81
N ASP A 104 2.47 6.15 9.73
CA ASP A 104 1.74 5.42 10.78
C ASP A 104 0.64 4.52 10.22
N ALA A 105 -0.12 5.02 9.24
CA ALA A 105 -1.17 4.25 8.60
C ALA A 105 -0.59 3.05 7.83
N VAL A 106 0.50 3.26 7.08
CA VAL A 106 1.15 2.22 6.29
C VAL A 106 1.80 1.17 7.20
N LEU A 107 2.51 1.57 8.25
CA LEU A 107 3.13 0.65 9.20
C LEU A 107 2.07 -0.16 9.98
N SER A 108 0.97 0.48 10.38
CA SER A 108 -0.15 -0.21 11.03
C SER A 108 -0.78 -1.26 10.11
N ALA A 109 -1.01 -0.93 8.84
CA ALA A 109 -1.50 -1.88 7.84
C ALA A 109 -0.50 -3.02 7.62
N ALA A 110 0.80 -2.71 7.54
CA ALA A 110 1.85 -3.70 7.36
C ALA A 110 1.90 -4.73 8.50
N ARG A 111 1.82 -4.27 9.76
CA ARG A 111 1.77 -5.15 10.94
C ARG A 111 0.54 -6.06 10.94
N LEU A 112 -0.63 -5.53 10.57
CA LEU A 112 -1.86 -6.33 10.45
C LEU A 112 -1.74 -7.42 9.37
N LEU A 113 -1.13 -7.09 8.22
CA LEU A 113 -0.93 -8.03 7.12
C LEU A 113 0.11 -9.10 7.50
N ALA A 114 1.20 -8.71 8.17
CA ALA A 114 2.23 -9.63 8.63
C ALA A 114 1.71 -10.69 9.62
N GLY A 115 0.71 -10.32 10.45
CA GLY A 115 0.06 -11.23 11.41
C GLY A 115 -0.96 -12.20 10.80
N ARG A 116 -1.29 -12.09 9.51
CA ARG A 116 -2.24 -13.01 8.86
C ARG A 116 -1.62 -14.37 8.55
N ALA A 117 -2.37 -15.44 8.77
CA ALA A 117 -1.99 -16.79 8.38
C ALA A 117 -3.16 -17.44 7.58
N PRO A 118 -2.95 -17.82 6.31
CA PRO A 118 -1.74 -17.61 5.51
C PRO A 118 -1.52 -16.14 5.14
N LYS A 119 -0.26 -15.75 4.90
CA LYS A 119 0.04 -14.39 4.42
C LYS A 119 -0.64 -14.13 3.06
N PRO A 120 -1.18 -12.92 2.84
CA PRO A 120 -1.84 -12.55 1.60
C PRO A 120 -0.91 -12.63 0.38
N ALA A 121 -1.51 -12.64 -0.82
CA ALA A 121 -0.73 -12.52 -2.06
C ALA A 121 -0.06 -11.14 -2.17
N ALA A 122 1.11 -11.07 -2.80
CA ALA A 122 1.91 -9.85 -2.88
C ALA A 122 1.13 -8.64 -3.47
N ALA A 123 0.29 -8.88 -4.48
CA ALA A 123 -0.55 -7.82 -5.06
C ALA A 123 -1.61 -7.30 -4.07
N GLU A 124 -2.13 -8.15 -3.19
CA GLU A 124 -3.08 -7.75 -2.16
C GLU A 124 -2.37 -6.92 -1.07
N VAL A 125 -1.17 -7.34 -0.65
CA VAL A 125 -0.33 -6.58 0.28
C VAL A 125 -0.04 -5.19 -0.29
N PHE A 126 0.45 -5.11 -1.52
CA PHE A 126 0.72 -3.84 -2.19
C PHE A 126 -0.49 -2.92 -2.21
N ARG A 127 -1.66 -3.43 -2.64
CA ARG A 127 -2.89 -2.65 -2.66
C ARG A 127 -3.28 -2.15 -1.28
N SER A 128 -3.28 -3.03 -0.28
CA SER A 128 -3.66 -2.66 1.09
C SER A 128 -2.75 -1.60 1.69
N LEU A 129 -1.43 -1.66 1.45
CA LEU A 129 -0.48 -0.67 1.92
C LEU A 129 -0.67 0.70 1.25
N THR A 130 -0.91 0.71 -0.06
CA THR A 130 -1.13 1.96 -0.80
C THR A 130 -2.50 2.58 -0.53
N GLU A 131 -3.53 1.77 -0.27
CA GLU A 131 -4.86 2.24 0.09
C GLU A 131 -4.95 2.69 1.55
N ALA A 132 -4.04 2.26 2.43
CA ALA A 132 -4.02 2.67 3.84
C ALA A 132 -3.94 4.20 4.01
N VAL A 133 -3.22 4.87 3.13
CA VAL A 133 -3.11 6.34 3.08
C VAL A 133 -4.42 6.99 2.65
N SER A 134 -5.12 6.38 1.69
CA SER A 134 -6.41 6.90 1.21
C SER A 134 -7.53 6.70 2.24
N ALA A 135 -7.37 5.76 3.16
CA ALA A 135 -8.34 5.50 4.23
C ALA A 135 -8.39 6.62 5.28
N LYS A 136 -7.31 7.42 5.47
CA LYS A 136 -7.35 8.64 6.30
C LYS A 136 -8.03 9.82 5.58
N GLY A 137 -8.03 9.84 4.24
CA GLY A 137 -8.79 10.80 3.44
C GLY A 137 -10.28 10.46 3.32
N LYS A 138 -10.65 9.22 3.59
CA LYS A 138 -12.01 8.73 3.80
C LYS A 138 -11.93 7.88 5.07
N PRO A 139 -12.28 8.40 6.25
CA PRO A 139 -12.57 7.49 7.33
C PRO A 139 -13.72 6.59 6.81
N LYS A 140 -13.43 5.32 6.52
CA LYS A 140 -14.37 4.27 6.82
C LYS A 140 -14.44 4.21 8.36
N ALA A 141 -14.98 5.26 8.97
CA ALA A 141 -15.85 4.99 10.08
C ALA A 141 -16.73 3.85 9.55
N LYS A 142 -16.81 2.71 10.22
CA LYS A 142 -18.02 1.90 10.18
C LYS A 142 -19.10 2.94 10.46
N GLU A 143 -19.66 3.52 9.39
CA GLU A 143 -20.87 4.31 9.50
C GLU A 143 -21.76 3.34 10.21
N ALA A 144 -22.14 3.71 11.43
CA ALA A 144 -23.08 2.89 12.18
C ALA A 144 -24.31 2.84 11.30
N SER A 145 -24.39 1.80 10.50
CA SER A 145 -25.50 1.61 9.59
C SER A 145 -26.45 0.62 10.22
N ARG A 146 -27.69 1.03 10.39
CA ARG A 146 -28.75 0.19 10.94
C ARG A 146 -29.79 -0.03 9.86
N ALA A 147 -30.01 -1.27 9.49
CA ALA A 147 -31.12 -1.63 8.62
C ALA A 147 -32.41 -1.66 9.43
N PHE A 148 -33.49 -1.15 8.86
CA PHE A 148 -34.84 -1.24 9.41
C PHE A 148 -35.81 -1.75 8.34
N VAL A 149 -36.88 -2.38 8.78
CA VAL A 149 -37.89 -2.95 7.90
C VAL A 149 -39.01 -1.94 7.75
N ILE A 150 -39.40 -1.66 6.51
CA ILE A 150 -40.52 -0.81 6.15
C ILE A 150 -41.75 -1.72 5.90
N ALA A 151 -42.93 -1.14 5.89
CA ALA A 151 -44.16 -1.84 5.44
C ALA A 151 -43.86 -2.58 4.12
N ASP A 152 -44.41 -3.76 3.94
CA ASP A 152 -44.17 -4.67 2.81
C ASP A 152 -42.83 -5.41 2.81
N GLY A 153 -42.11 -5.49 3.97
CA GLY A 153 -40.88 -6.26 4.09
C GLY A 153 -39.66 -5.64 3.39
N LYS A 154 -39.81 -4.45 2.80
CA LYS A 154 -38.69 -3.71 2.20
C LYS A 154 -37.77 -3.18 3.29
N LYS A 155 -36.43 -3.17 3.03
CA LYS A 155 -35.45 -2.72 4.00
C LYS A 155 -34.91 -1.32 3.62
N GLY A 156 -34.97 -0.37 4.57
CA GLY A 156 -34.28 0.90 4.53
C GLY A 156 -32.97 0.82 5.33
N VAL A 157 -32.08 1.78 5.14
CA VAL A 157 -30.79 1.86 5.87
C VAL A 157 -30.60 3.27 6.43
N ILE A 158 -30.30 3.36 7.72
CA ILE A 158 -29.89 4.60 8.38
C ILE A 158 -28.37 4.56 8.48
N ARG A 159 -27.71 5.63 8.07
CA ARG A 159 -26.25 5.81 8.21
C ARG A 159 -25.94 7.07 8.99
N ALA A 160 -25.07 6.93 9.98
CA ALA A 160 -24.51 8.08 10.67
C ALA A 160 -23.34 8.63 9.85
N GLY A 161 -23.43 9.89 9.46
CA GLY A 161 -22.38 10.63 8.74
C GLY A 161 -21.49 11.45 9.68
N LYS A 162 -20.53 12.14 9.12
CA LYS A 162 -19.63 13.04 9.88
C LYS A 162 -20.41 14.21 10.45
N GLY A 163 -20.01 14.65 11.65
CA GLY A 163 -20.60 15.82 12.31
C GLY A 163 -22.02 15.64 12.80
N GLY A 164 -22.49 14.40 13.05
CA GLY A 164 -23.82 14.11 13.55
C GLY A 164 -24.90 14.06 12.43
N ALA A 165 -24.53 14.19 11.16
CA ALA A 165 -25.48 14.03 10.07
C ALA A 165 -26.01 12.58 10.01
N VAL A 166 -27.30 12.44 9.74
CA VAL A 166 -27.97 11.15 9.56
C VAL A 166 -28.54 11.08 8.14
N THR A 167 -28.20 10.03 7.42
CA THR A 167 -28.75 9.74 6.09
C THR A 167 -29.66 8.53 6.16
N VAL A 168 -30.88 8.68 5.65
CA VAL A 168 -31.85 7.60 5.55
C VAL A 168 -32.02 7.24 4.06
N GLU A 169 -31.65 6.02 3.71
CA GLU A 169 -31.83 5.48 2.35
C GLU A 169 -33.08 4.61 2.31
N LEU A 170 -34.00 4.95 1.44
CA LEU A 170 -35.22 4.21 1.20
C LEU A 170 -35.17 3.50 -0.17
N PRO A 171 -35.70 2.27 -0.31
CA PRO A 171 -35.80 1.59 -1.60
C PRO A 171 -36.63 2.41 -2.59
N ARG A 172 -36.34 2.24 -3.88
CA ARG A 172 -37.12 2.88 -4.94
C ARG A 172 -38.64 2.54 -4.81
N GLY A 173 -39.47 3.58 -4.96
CA GLY A 173 -40.94 3.43 -4.96
C GLY A 173 -41.58 3.40 -3.57
N VAL A 174 -40.81 3.48 -2.47
CA VAL A 174 -41.37 3.55 -1.11
C VAL A 174 -41.92 4.94 -0.81
N LEU A 175 -41.23 5.99 -1.31
CA LEU A 175 -41.64 7.37 -1.12
C LEU A 175 -41.80 8.08 -2.49
N PRO A 176 -42.99 7.98 -3.12
CA PRO A 176 -43.25 8.72 -4.33
C PRO A 176 -43.31 10.24 -4.04
N GLN A 177 -43.01 11.06 -5.06
CA GLN A 177 -42.91 12.53 -4.91
C GLN A 177 -44.21 13.15 -4.33
N ALA A 178 -45.36 12.61 -4.65
CA ALA A 178 -46.67 13.05 -4.11
C ALA A 178 -46.82 12.90 -2.57
N ARG A 179 -45.91 12.19 -1.92
CA ARG A 179 -45.92 12.00 -0.45
C ARG A 179 -44.79 12.72 0.28
N TRP A 180 -44.02 13.55 -0.40
CA TRP A 180 -42.87 14.22 0.20
C TRP A 180 -43.27 15.20 1.32
N GLU A 181 -44.29 16.03 1.13
CA GLU A 181 -44.78 16.96 2.14
C GLU A 181 -45.28 16.22 3.41
N ALA A 182 -46.04 15.15 3.21
CA ALA A 182 -46.52 14.32 4.34
C ALA A 182 -45.36 13.65 5.08
N PHE A 183 -44.33 13.20 4.33
CA PHE A 183 -43.12 12.62 4.91
C PHE A 183 -42.32 13.65 5.70
N GLU A 184 -42.12 14.85 5.15
CA GLU A 184 -41.42 15.95 5.81
C GLU A 184 -42.09 16.31 7.13
N THR A 185 -43.42 16.49 7.15
CA THR A 185 -44.20 16.76 8.36
C THR A 185 -44.07 15.67 9.40
N ALA A 186 -44.12 14.41 8.99
CA ALA A 186 -43.97 13.26 9.86
C ALA A 186 -42.55 13.18 10.44
N LEU A 187 -41.51 13.48 9.62
CA LEU A 187 -40.14 13.49 10.05
C LEU A 187 -39.85 14.61 11.06
N GLN A 188 -40.36 15.83 10.82
CA GLN A 188 -40.26 16.95 11.75
C GLN A 188 -40.85 16.61 13.12
N LYS A 189 -42.07 16.02 13.12
CA LYS A 189 -42.72 15.57 14.35
C LYS A 189 -41.91 14.50 15.08
N LEU A 190 -41.40 13.49 14.35
CA LEU A 190 -40.57 12.43 14.92
C LEU A 190 -39.31 12.98 15.53
N LEU A 191 -38.66 13.96 14.91
CA LEU A 191 -37.42 14.58 15.45
C LEU A 191 -37.70 15.44 16.69
N SER A 192 -38.87 16.08 16.78
CA SER A 192 -39.27 16.82 17.98
C SER A 192 -39.60 15.91 19.18
N ASP A 193 -40.11 14.70 18.90
CA ASP A 193 -40.50 13.74 19.95
C ASP A 193 -39.33 12.84 20.42
N LEU A 194 -38.11 12.99 19.80
CA LEU A 194 -36.93 12.25 20.27
C LEU A 194 -36.42 12.83 21.58
N PRO A 195 -36.15 11.99 22.60
CA PRO A 195 -35.55 12.46 23.84
C PRO A 195 -34.15 13.03 23.58
N GLU A 196 -33.79 14.10 24.31
CA GLU A 196 -32.42 14.60 24.29
C GLU A 196 -31.45 13.48 24.70
N ALA A 197 -30.31 13.40 24.01
CA ALA A 197 -29.31 12.40 24.34
C ALA A 197 -28.76 12.66 25.76
N PRO A 198 -28.51 11.63 26.56
CA PRO A 198 -27.95 11.73 27.90
C PRO A 198 -26.53 12.31 27.92
#